data_9922fd1672af1ef9afc47c1fbc37bad8
#
_entry.id   9922fd1672af1ef9afc47c1fbc37bad8
#
_cell.length_a   1.000
_cell.length_b   1.000
_cell.length_c   1.000
_cell.angle_alpha   90.00
_cell.angle_beta   90.00
_cell.angle_gamma   90.00
#
_symmetry.space_group_name_H-M   'P 1'
#
loop_
_entity.id
_entity.type
_entity.pdbx_description
1 polymer ?
#
loop_
_entity_poly.entity_id
_entity_poly.type
_entity_poly.pdbx_seq_one_letter_code
_entity_poly.pdbx_strand_id
1 'polypeptide(L)' 'MILEIDDDFSDQIVVNVLADSYVSMQSMLKTGVVYHEDDVRSYKEMLPAIKMIGSWFSTDFEAELKKAKKRMKS' A
#
# COMPACT_ATOMS: atom_id res chain seq x y z
N MET A 1 24.01 11.11 -19.86
CA MET A 1 24.15 10.29 -18.66
C MET A 1 22.91 9.43 -18.48
N ILE A 2 23.10 8.16 -18.57
CA ILE A 2 21.96 7.25 -18.38
C ILE A 2 21.84 6.98 -16.90
N LEU A 3 20.77 7.48 -16.32
CA LEU A 3 20.40 7.09 -14.97
C LEU A 3 19.86 5.67 -15.05
N GLU A 4 20.75 4.73 -14.80
CA GLU A 4 20.27 3.38 -14.58
C GLU A 4 19.63 3.33 -13.21
N ILE A 5 18.33 3.51 -13.19
CA ILE A 5 17.56 3.17 -12.00
C ILE A 5 17.46 1.66 -12.04
N ASP A 6 18.08 1.02 -11.06
CA ASP A 6 17.97 -0.41 -10.88
C ASP A 6 16.48 -0.74 -10.77
N ASP A 7 16.00 -1.65 -11.60
CA ASP A 7 14.59 -2.06 -11.60
C ASP A 7 14.14 -2.50 -10.21
N ASP A 8 15.02 -3.20 -9.47
CA ASP A 8 14.73 -3.62 -8.11
C ASP A 8 14.48 -2.43 -7.18
N PHE A 9 15.23 -1.36 -7.36
CA PHE A 9 15.07 -0.15 -6.55
C PHE A 9 13.74 0.54 -6.86
N SER A 10 13.40 0.65 -8.15
CA SER A 10 12.13 1.25 -8.57
C SER A 10 10.94 0.44 -8.06
N ASP A 11 11.03 -0.89 -8.15
CA ASP A 11 9.98 -1.78 -7.67
C ASP A 11 9.82 -1.65 -6.16
N GLN A 12 10.91 -1.49 -5.42
CA GLN A 12 10.85 -1.32 -3.97
C GLN A 12 10.15 -0.01 -3.59
N ILE A 13 10.39 1.07 -4.33
CA ILE A 13 9.70 2.34 -4.10
C ILE A 13 8.19 2.17 -4.32
N VAL A 14 7.80 1.53 -5.42
CA VAL A 14 6.39 1.28 -5.74
C VAL A 14 5.74 0.42 -4.65
N VAL A 15 6.42 -0.65 -4.22
CA VAL A 15 5.92 -1.54 -3.17
C VAL A 15 5.73 -0.77 -1.86
N ASN A 16 6.68 0.08 -1.50
CA ASN A 16 6.57 0.87 -0.27
C ASN A 16 5.39 1.82 -0.31
N VAL A 17 5.18 2.51 -1.43
CA VAL A 17 4.05 3.43 -1.61
C VAL A 17 2.73 2.66 -1.52
N LEU A 18 2.63 1.52 -2.20
CA LEU A 18 1.43 0.70 -2.19
C LEU A 18 1.13 0.16 -0.79
N ALA A 19 2.15 -0.33 -0.10
CA ALA A 19 1.98 -0.87 1.25
C ALA A 19 1.56 0.22 2.24
N ASP A 20 2.17 1.39 2.18
CA ASP A 20 1.82 2.51 3.05
C ASP A 20 0.39 2.99 2.76
N SER A 21 0.02 3.07 1.50
CA SER A 21 -1.34 3.47 1.10
C SER A 21 -2.38 2.47 1.60
N TYR A 22 -2.09 1.18 1.48
CA TYR A 22 -2.98 0.12 1.94
C TYR A 22 -3.23 0.24 3.46
N VAL A 23 -2.14 0.33 4.22
CA VAL A 23 -2.23 0.41 5.68
C VAL A 23 -2.94 1.69 6.12
N SER A 24 -2.67 2.80 5.45
CA SER A 24 -3.30 4.08 5.74
C SER A 24 -4.82 4.02 5.49
N MET A 25 -5.24 3.49 4.35
CA MET A 25 -6.66 3.35 4.02
C MET A 25 -7.37 2.41 5.00
N GLN A 26 -6.73 1.29 5.32
CA GLN A 26 -7.28 0.33 6.27
C GLN A 26 -7.47 0.96 7.64
N SER A 27 -6.49 1.73 8.09
CA SER A 27 -6.55 2.44 9.37
C SER A 27 -7.67 3.48 9.36
N MET A 28 -7.83 4.24 8.29
CA MET A 28 -8.88 5.24 8.18
C MET A 28 -10.28 4.62 8.22
N LEU A 29 -10.46 3.48 7.57
CA LEU A 29 -11.72 2.74 7.63
C LEU A 29 -12.01 2.23 9.02
N LYS A 30 -10.97 1.72 9.69
CA LYS A 30 -11.09 1.12 11.01
C LYS A 30 -11.39 2.15 12.08
N THR A 31 -10.80 3.35 11.97
CA THR A 31 -10.99 4.41 12.96
C THR A 31 -12.22 5.26 12.71
N GLY A 32 -12.90 5.06 11.57
CA GLY A 32 -14.09 5.82 11.23
C GLY A 32 -13.83 7.24 10.75
N VAL A 33 -12.58 7.56 10.41
CA VAL A 33 -12.24 8.87 9.84
C VAL A 33 -12.93 9.05 8.48
N VAL A 34 -13.05 7.96 7.72
CA VAL A 34 -13.79 7.95 6.46
C VAL A 34 -15.18 7.38 6.76
N TYR A 35 -16.20 8.22 6.69
CA TYR A 35 -17.57 7.83 7.04
C TYR A 35 -18.58 8.06 5.92
N HIS A 36 -18.19 8.75 4.85
CA HIS A 36 -19.06 8.92 3.68
C HIS A 36 -19.16 7.58 2.94
N GLU A 37 -20.39 7.14 2.61
CA GLU A 37 -20.62 5.83 1.99
C GLU A 37 -19.81 5.61 0.72
N ASP A 38 -19.75 6.61 -0.14
CA ASP A 38 -19.03 6.51 -1.42
C ASP A 38 -17.52 6.34 -1.19
N ASP A 39 -16.97 7.06 -0.22
CA ASP A 39 -15.55 6.97 0.12
C ASP A 39 -15.22 5.63 0.76
N VAL A 40 -16.08 5.16 1.66
CA VAL A 40 -15.91 3.85 2.30
C VAL A 40 -15.91 2.74 1.24
N ARG A 41 -16.85 2.82 0.31
CA ARG A 41 -16.94 1.84 -0.78
C ARG A 41 -15.69 1.88 -1.65
N SER A 42 -15.24 3.08 -2.03
CA SER A 42 -14.05 3.25 -2.85
C SER A 42 -12.82 2.67 -2.16
N TYR A 43 -12.65 2.95 -0.88
CA TYR A 43 -11.50 2.42 -0.12
C TYR A 43 -11.55 0.90 -0.04
N LYS A 44 -12.73 0.33 0.20
CA LYS A 44 -12.90 -1.12 0.27
C LYS A 44 -12.58 -1.81 -1.06
N GLU A 45 -12.89 -1.15 -2.17
CA GLU A 45 -12.57 -1.65 -3.50
C GLU A 45 -11.08 -1.47 -3.83
N MET A 46 -10.48 -0.38 -3.36
CA MET A 46 -9.07 -0.10 -3.61
C MET A 46 -8.13 -1.03 -2.85
N LEU A 47 -8.51 -1.45 -1.65
CA LEU A 47 -7.64 -2.31 -0.84
C LEU A 47 -7.25 -3.60 -1.54
N PRO A 48 -8.21 -4.40 -2.07
CA PRO A 48 -7.82 -5.61 -2.80
C PRO A 48 -7.07 -5.31 -4.09
N ALA A 49 -7.38 -4.19 -4.75
CA ALA A 49 -6.66 -3.78 -5.96
C ALA A 49 -5.21 -3.45 -5.65
N ILE A 50 -4.95 -2.72 -4.58
CA ILE A 50 -3.58 -2.40 -4.14
C ILE A 50 -2.81 -3.68 -3.82
N LYS A 51 -3.45 -4.60 -3.12
CA LYS A 51 -2.84 -5.88 -2.76
C LYS A 51 -2.49 -6.70 -4.00
N MET A 52 -3.37 -6.71 -4.99
CA MET A 52 -3.13 -7.42 -6.25
C MET A 52 -1.96 -6.80 -7.01
N ILE A 53 -1.95 -5.49 -7.16
CA ILE A 53 -0.86 -4.78 -7.84
C ILE A 53 0.44 -4.96 -7.08
N GLY A 54 0.41 -4.85 -5.76
CA GLY A 54 1.59 -5.05 -4.92
C GLY A 54 2.21 -6.42 -5.10
N SER A 55 1.40 -7.46 -5.29
CA SER A 55 1.88 -8.81 -5.50
C SER A 55 2.59 -8.98 -6.84
N TRP A 56 2.33 -8.09 -7.81
CA TRP A 56 3.05 -8.10 -9.08
C TRP A 56 4.49 -7.60 -8.94
N PHE A 57 4.73 -6.71 -7.98
CA PHE A 57 6.03 -6.09 -7.76
C PHE A 57 6.82 -6.74 -6.64
N SER A 58 6.16 -7.53 -5.78
CA SER A 58 6.81 -8.18 -4.66
C SER A 58 6.27 -9.60 -4.50
N THR A 59 7.17 -10.55 -4.32
CA THR A 59 6.77 -11.95 -4.10
C THR A 59 6.14 -12.16 -2.72
N ASP A 60 6.39 -11.23 -1.79
CA ASP A 60 5.85 -11.30 -0.43
C ASP A 60 5.34 -9.93 0.00
N PHE A 61 4.26 -9.49 -0.62
CA PHE A 61 3.65 -8.20 -0.31
C PHE A 61 3.09 -8.17 1.11
N GLU A 62 2.68 -9.32 1.65
CA GLU A 62 2.20 -9.41 3.04
C GLU A 62 3.28 -8.97 4.03
N ALA A 63 4.53 -9.36 3.80
CA ALA A 63 5.64 -8.91 4.63
C ALA A 63 5.84 -7.40 4.53
N GLU A 64 5.67 -6.84 3.34
CA GLU A 64 5.78 -5.40 3.13
C GLU A 64 4.67 -4.65 3.87
N LEU A 65 3.46 -5.21 3.90
CA LEU A 65 2.36 -4.63 4.67
C LEU A 65 2.67 -4.61 6.16
N LYS A 66 3.27 -5.67 6.68
CA LYS A 66 3.69 -5.73 8.08
C LYS A 66 4.73 -4.67 8.41
N LYS A 67 5.69 -4.47 7.51
CA LYS A 67 6.71 -3.41 7.65
C LYS A 67 6.07 -2.02 7.66
N ALA A 68 5.10 -1.80 6.79
CA ALA A 68 4.38 -0.53 6.72
C ALA A 68 3.62 -0.26 8.01
N LYS A 69 2.97 -1.26 8.57
CA LYS A 69 2.28 -1.15 9.86
C LYS A 69 3.23 -0.74 10.98
N LYS A 70 4.42 -1.31 11.00
CA LYS A 70 5.45 -0.96 12.00
C LYS A 70 5.89 0.48 11.85
N ARG A 71 6.11 0.94 10.62
CA ARG A 71 6.50 2.32 10.35
C ARG A 71 5.45 3.31 10.83
N MET A 72 4.19 2.97 10.67
CA MET A 72 3.08 3.86 11.03
C MET A 72 2.75 3.86 12.51
N LYS A 73 3.19 2.85 13.24
CA LYS A 73 2.97 2.76 14.69
C LYS A 73 4.05 3.47 15.51
N SER A 74 5.18 3.74 14.91
CA SER A 74 6.29 4.37 15.62
C SER A 74 6.14 5.87 15.76
#